data_12e6b4ff654684a5827524e32944c859
#
_entry.id   12e6b4ff654684a5827524e32944c859
#
_cell.length_a   1.000
_cell.length_b   1.000
_cell.length_c   1.000
_cell.angle_alpha   90.00
_cell.angle_beta   90.00
_cell.angle_gamma   90.00
#
_symmetry.space_group_name_H-M   'P 1'
#
loop_
_entity.id
_entity.type
_entity.pdbx_description
1 polymer ?
#
loop_
_entity_poly.entity_id
_entity_poly.type
_entity_poly.pdbx_seq_one_letter_code
_entity_poly.pdbx_strand_id
1 'polypeptide(L)'
;MKYFRATFLAVLCGVGISTSNAPGQPAGAAGIPPELVGAWTHIEWQANDGHYDPDKVDQFDYRNQDPVGWTDAYRFFSDGSYQHAHFASLDIPGCDVKTLRQELGWFHLTGESVSFENRTAKFSAQDRCHRQNNFKGRPDKPADLRTLQWRLARNRNGQLILVLKGSDGREIDYHRDPSGHI
;
A
#
# COMPACT_ATOMS: atom_id res chain seq x y z
N MET A 1 -31.27 25.03 -71.32
CA MET A 1 -31.13 24.98 -69.89
C MET A 1 -30.42 23.67 -69.49
N LYS A 2 -29.14 23.77 -69.14
CA LYS A 2 -28.32 22.60 -68.82
C LYS A 2 -28.02 22.67 -67.31
N TYR A 3 -28.48 21.68 -66.55
CA TYR A 3 -28.22 21.56 -65.12
C TYR A 3 -26.88 20.83 -64.89
N PHE A 4 -25.92 21.55 -64.27
CA PHE A 4 -24.68 20.96 -63.76
C PHE A 4 -24.96 20.34 -62.37
N ARG A 5 -24.74 19.04 -62.20
CA ARG A 5 -24.70 18.39 -60.91
C ARG A 5 -23.27 18.41 -60.41
N ALA A 6 -23.02 19.11 -59.34
CA ALA A 6 -21.77 19.06 -58.61
C ALA A 6 -21.81 17.91 -57.58
N THR A 7 -20.90 16.94 -57.74
CA THR A 7 -20.70 15.84 -56.80
C THR A 7 -19.70 16.31 -55.75
N PHE A 8 -20.10 16.46 -54.50
CA PHE A 8 -19.21 16.71 -53.37
C PHE A 8 -18.60 15.39 -52.90
N LEU A 9 -17.30 15.25 -53.05
CA LEU A 9 -16.49 14.17 -52.46
C LEU A 9 -16.10 14.59 -51.04
N ALA A 10 -16.68 13.95 -50.03
CA ALA A 10 -16.31 14.14 -48.64
C ALA A 10 -15.07 13.29 -48.35
N VAL A 11 -13.93 13.93 -48.14
CA VAL A 11 -12.70 13.31 -47.65
C VAL A 11 -12.80 13.26 -46.15
N LEU A 12 -13.03 12.06 -45.59
CA LEU A 12 -12.96 11.78 -44.15
C LEU A 12 -11.46 11.67 -43.77
N CYS A 13 -10.89 12.75 -43.25
CA CYS A 13 -9.62 12.71 -42.54
C CYS A 13 -9.83 11.98 -41.19
N GLY A 14 -9.44 10.71 -41.14
CA GLY A 14 -9.33 9.97 -39.88
C GLY A 14 -8.20 10.54 -39.04
N VAL A 15 -8.57 11.28 -38.00
CA VAL A 15 -7.61 11.69 -36.97
C VAL A 15 -7.32 10.44 -36.10
N GLY A 16 -6.20 9.79 -36.41
CA GLY A 16 -5.65 8.75 -35.54
C GLY A 16 -5.20 9.37 -34.21
N ILE A 17 -5.95 9.13 -33.16
CA ILE A 17 -5.52 9.47 -31.81
C ILE A 17 -4.42 8.45 -31.42
N SER A 18 -3.16 8.85 -31.64
CA SER A 18 -2.03 8.11 -31.07
C SER A 18 -2.02 8.37 -29.57
N THR A 19 -2.48 7.42 -28.79
CA THR A 19 -2.26 7.41 -27.35
C THR A 19 -0.77 7.18 -27.10
N SER A 20 -0.03 8.25 -26.90
CA SER A 20 1.35 8.18 -26.41
C SER A 20 1.32 7.68 -24.97
N ASN A 21 1.66 6.41 -24.75
CA ASN A 21 1.98 5.89 -23.43
C ASN A 21 3.17 6.66 -22.88
N ALA A 22 2.98 7.40 -21.81
CA ALA A 22 4.06 8.02 -21.08
C ALA A 22 5.05 6.93 -20.62
N PRO A 23 6.38 7.14 -20.77
CA PRO A 23 7.36 6.14 -20.35
C PRO A 23 7.32 5.99 -18.85
N GLY A 24 6.89 4.83 -18.35
CA GLY A 24 6.93 4.46 -16.93
C GLY A 24 5.64 3.94 -16.30
N GLN A 25 4.53 3.93 -17.03
CA GLN A 25 3.31 3.32 -16.52
C GLN A 25 3.37 1.80 -16.73
N PRO A 26 3.39 0.99 -15.67
CA PRO A 26 3.38 -0.46 -15.84
C PRO A 26 2.09 -0.89 -16.53
N ALA A 27 2.20 -1.84 -17.46
CA ALA A 27 1.09 -2.45 -18.18
C ALA A 27 0.24 -3.30 -17.21
N GLY A 28 -0.48 -2.68 -16.26
CA GLY A 28 -1.22 -3.38 -15.22
C GLY A 28 -2.32 -2.56 -14.54
N ALA A 29 -2.40 -1.25 -14.83
CA ALA A 29 -3.42 -0.39 -14.21
C ALA A 29 -4.86 -0.64 -14.71
N ALA A 30 -5.04 -1.38 -15.82
CA ALA A 30 -6.34 -1.76 -16.33
C ALA A 30 -6.88 -2.94 -15.53
N GLY A 31 -7.75 -2.67 -14.54
CA GLY A 31 -8.46 -3.72 -13.80
C GLY A 31 -8.32 -3.69 -12.28
N ILE A 32 -7.75 -2.61 -11.71
CA ILE A 32 -7.73 -2.46 -10.25
C ILE A 32 -9.15 -2.15 -9.76
N PRO A 33 -9.74 -3.00 -8.90
CA PRO A 33 -11.05 -2.72 -8.33
C PRO A 33 -11.03 -1.42 -7.53
N PRO A 34 -11.96 -0.48 -7.75
CA PRO A 34 -12.01 0.77 -7.01
C PRO A 34 -12.17 0.55 -5.50
N GLU A 35 -12.77 -0.58 -5.10
CA GLU A 35 -12.91 -0.95 -3.70
C GLU A 35 -11.58 -1.32 -3.05
N LEU A 36 -10.56 -1.73 -3.80
CA LEU A 36 -9.23 -2.01 -3.27
C LEU A 36 -8.44 -0.72 -3.02
N VAL A 37 -8.69 0.33 -3.81
CA VAL A 37 -7.99 1.61 -3.71
C VAL A 37 -8.25 2.27 -2.35
N GLY A 38 -7.19 2.67 -1.65
CA GLY A 38 -7.24 3.31 -0.33
C GLY A 38 -6.37 2.63 0.71
N ALA A 39 -6.53 3.03 1.95
CA ALA A 39 -5.73 2.57 3.08
C ALA A 39 -6.37 1.38 3.79
N TRP A 40 -5.55 0.41 4.15
CA TRP A 40 -5.94 -0.83 4.80
C TRP A 40 -4.97 -1.15 5.91
N THR A 41 -5.47 -1.41 7.11
CA THR A 41 -4.66 -1.58 8.31
C THR A 41 -5.04 -2.85 9.06
N HIS A 42 -4.03 -3.60 9.47
CA HIS A 42 -4.13 -4.69 10.42
C HIS A 42 -3.38 -4.30 11.68
N ILE A 43 -4.01 -4.48 12.83
CA ILE A 43 -3.45 -4.12 14.13
C ILE A 43 -3.51 -5.34 15.04
N GLU A 44 -2.37 -5.76 15.57
CA GLU A 44 -2.26 -6.83 16.56
C GLU A 44 -1.53 -6.30 17.79
N TRP A 45 -2.30 -5.86 18.79
CA TRP A 45 -1.78 -5.34 20.05
C TRP A 45 -2.17 -6.23 21.23
N GLN A 46 -1.26 -6.41 22.16
CA GLN A 46 -1.52 -7.24 23.35
C GLN A 46 -2.29 -6.51 24.45
N ALA A 47 -2.37 -5.19 24.42
CA ALA A 47 -3.18 -4.39 25.35
C ALA A 47 -3.38 -2.96 24.83
N ASN A 48 -4.61 -2.47 24.97
CA ASN A 48 -5.07 -1.10 24.77
C ASN A 48 -4.96 -0.52 23.34
N ASP A 49 -6.06 -0.03 22.88
CA ASP A 49 -6.45 0.79 21.72
C ASP A 49 -5.41 1.77 21.10
N GLY A 50 -4.14 1.40 21.07
CA GLY A 50 -3.08 2.17 20.44
C GLY A 50 -3.27 2.26 18.93
N HIS A 51 -3.78 3.38 18.48
CA HIS A 51 -3.89 3.68 17.07
C HIS A 51 -2.52 4.16 16.58
N TYR A 52 -1.94 3.43 15.63
CA TYR A 52 -0.74 3.87 14.94
C TYR A 52 -1.13 4.91 13.89
N ASP A 53 -0.57 6.11 13.98
CA ASP A 53 -0.70 7.16 12.99
C ASP A 53 0.62 7.25 12.21
N PRO A 54 0.67 6.75 10.98
CA PRO A 54 1.88 6.75 10.17
C PRO A 54 2.38 8.16 9.82
N ASP A 55 1.50 9.17 9.79
CA ASP A 55 1.89 10.55 9.56
C ASP A 55 2.62 11.16 10.77
N LYS A 56 2.49 10.52 11.93
CA LYS A 56 3.20 10.88 13.17
C LYS A 56 4.48 10.09 13.43
N VAL A 57 4.95 9.32 12.47
CA VAL A 57 6.23 8.59 12.58
C VAL A 57 7.40 9.50 12.96
N ASP A 58 7.31 10.78 12.61
CA ASP A 58 8.28 11.79 13.00
C ASP A 58 8.21 12.19 14.47
N GLN A 59 7.11 11.86 15.14
CA GLN A 59 6.85 12.17 16.53
C GLN A 59 6.92 10.93 17.43
N PHE A 60 7.92 10.07 17.22
CA PHE A 60 8.19 9.02 18.18
C PHE A 60 8.32 9.66 19.58
N ASP A 61 7.24 9.64 20.35
CA ASP A 61 7.26 10.17 21.71
C ASP A 61 7.64 9.03 22.68
N TYR A 62 8.85 9.11 23.19
CA TYR A 62 9.37 8.16 24.18
C TYR A 62 8.63 8.17 25.52
N ARG A 63 7.72 9.14 25.73
CA ARG A 63 7.10 9.37 27.03
C ARG A 63 5.85 8.52 27.27
N ASN A 64 5.27 7.98 26.22
CA ASN A 64 4.11 7.10 26.33
C ASN A 64 4.56 5.65 26.38
N GLN A 65 4.04 4.89 27.33
CA GLN A 65 4.12 3.43 27.33
C GLN A 65 3.23 2.95 26.17
N ASP A 66 3.81 2.78 25.01
CA ASP A 66 3.06 2.28 23.87
C ASP A 66 2.79 0.79 24.05
N PRO A 67 1.62 0.34 23.60
CA PRO A 67 1.26 -1.07 23.68
C PRO A 67 2.27 -1.92 22.89
N VAL A 68 2.53 -3.11 23.40
CA VAL A 68 3.34 -4.13 22.72
C VAL A 68 2.53 -4.74 21.61
N GLY A 69 3.09 -4.82 20.42
CA GLY A 69 2.40 -5.39 19.27
C GLY A 69 2.95 -4.86 17.93
N TRP A 70 2.17 -5.06 16.90
CA TRP A 70 2.55 -4.60 15.56
C TRP A 70 1.33 -4.11 14.76
N THR A 71 1.60 -3.24 13.82
CA THR A 71 0.65 -2.76 12.81
C THR A 71 1.25 -2.99 11.44
N ASP A 72 0.45 -3.50 10.54
CA ASP A 72 0.79 -3.67 9.14
C ASP A 72 -0.24 -2.91 8.29
N ALA A 73 0.23 -2.02 7.43
CA ALA A 73 -0.65 -1.12 6.69
C ALA A 73 -0.26 -1.05 5.21
N TYR A 74 -1.28 -1.12 4.35
CA TYR A 74 -1.15 -0.95 2.90
C TYR A 74 -1.98 0.23 2.43
N ARG A 75 -1.45 0.97 1.48
CA ARG A 75 -2.21 1.93 0.69
C ARG A 75 -2.05 1.62 -0.77
N PHE A 76 -3.15 1.32 -1.43
CA PHE A 76 -3.21 1.04 -2.86
C PHE A 76 -3.71 2.26 -3.61
N PHE A 77 -3.03 2.60 -4.69
CA PHE A 77 -3.40 3.70 -5.57
C PHE A 77 -3.97 3.16 -6.88
N SER A 78 -4.82 3.95 -7.52
CA SER A 78 -5.46 3.58 -8.79
C SER A 78 -4.49 3.45 -9.97
N ASP A 79 -3.28 3.99 -9.85
CA ASP A 79 -2.22 3.88 -10.84
C ASP A 79 -1.39 2.58 -10.72
N GLY A 80 -1.68 1.72 -9.74
CA GLY A 80 -0.95 0.49 -9.47
C GLY A 80 0.24 0.67 -8.53
N SER A 81 0.52 1.89 -8.06
CA SER A 81 1.50 2.09 -7.01
C SER A 81 0.94 1.70 -5.64
N TYR A 82 1.82 1.40 -4.71
CA TYR A 82 1.44 1.13 -3.33
C TYR A 82 2.47 1.65 -2.34
N GLN A 83 2.00 1.84 -1.12
CA GLN A 83 2.80 2.07 0.07
C GLN A 83 2.52 0.93 1.05
N HIS A 84 3.55 0.52 1.77
CA HIS A 84 3.44 -0.46 2.84
C HIS A 84 4.23 0.05 4.04
N ALA A 85 3.65 -0.06 5.22
CA ALA A 85 4.28 0.29 6.48
C ALA A 85 4.09 -0.86 7.47
N HIS A 86 5.18 -1.33 8.05
CA HIS A 86 5.17 -2.29 9.14
C HIS A 86 5.81 -1.65 10.36
N PHE A 87 5.01 -1.45 11.39
CA PHE A 87 5.43 -0.93 12.69
C PHE A 87 5.39 -2.06 13.72
N ALA A 88 6.42 -2.14 14.54
CA ALA A 88 6.43 -3.04 15.68
C ALA A 88 6.95 -2.32 16.94
N SER A 89 6.29 -2.58 18.06
CA SER A 89 6.71 -2.14 19.37
C SER A 89 6.90 -3.37 20.25
N LEU A 90 8.09 -3.51 20.80
CA LEU A 90 8.48 -4.64 21.64
C LEU A 90 8.86 -4.10 23.02
N ASP A 91 8.22 -4.62 24.05
CA ASP A 91 8.65 -4.42 25.44
C ASP A 91 9.57 -5.59 25.84
N ILE A 92 10.86 -5.33 25.79
CA ILE A 92 11.86 -6.23 26.36
C ILE A 92 12.04 -5.74 27.80
N PRO A 93 11.99 -6.59 28.87
CA PRO A 93 12.00 -6.18 30.25
C PRO A 93 12.94 -5.00 30.54
N GLY A 94 12.35 -3.84 30.80
CA GLY A 94 13.08 -2.56 31.02
C GLY A 94 13.53 -1.81 29.78
N CYS A 95 13.15 -2.28 28.56
CA CYS A 95 13.62 -1.71 27.31
C CYS A 95 12.58 -1.74 26.20
N ASP A 96 12.09 -0.58 25.82
CA ASP A 96 11.17 -0.45 24.68
C ASP A 96 11.98 -0.32 23.37
N VAL A 97 11.67 -1.18 22.42
CA VAL A 97 12.22 -1.10 21.06
C VAL A 97 11.08 -0.92 20.09
N LYS A 98 11.16 0.14 19.28
CA LYS A 98 10.20 0.42 18.21
C LYS A 98 10.90 0.37 16.86
N THR A 99 10.25 -0.24 15.91
CA THR A 99 10.75 -0.29 14.54
C THR A 99 9.66 0.11 13.56
N LEU A 100 10.07 0.77 12.49
CA LEU A 100 9.21 1.09 11.37
C LEU A 100 9.93 0.75 10.06
N ARG A 101 9.33 -0.12 9.27
CA ARG A 101 9.73 -0.39 7.89
C ARG A 101 8.69 0.22 6.96
N GLN A 102 9.14 1.00 5.99
CA GLN A 102 8.29 1.60 4.96
C GLN A 102 8.79 1.14 3.59
N GLU A 103 7.87 0.73 2.74
CA GLU A 103 8.14 0.28 1.38
C GLU A 103 7.24 1.02 0.39
N LEU A 104 7.79 1.34 -0.77
CA LEU A 104 7.08 1.94 -1.90
C LEU A 104 7.36 1.10 -3.15
N GLY A 105 6.36 0.90 -3.97
CA GLY A 105 6.51 0.12 -5.18
C GLY A 105 5.27 0.05 -6.05
N TRP A 106 5.19 -1.03 -6.82
CA TRP A 106 4.07 -1.34 -7.69
C TRP A 106 3.43 -2.66 -7.27
N PHE A 107 2.13 -2.77 -7.45
CA PHE A 107 1.42 -4.03 -7.29
C PHE A 107 0.73 -4.43 -8.58
N HIS A 108 0.63 -5.73 -8.79
CA HIS A 108 -0.01 -6.32 -9.96
C HIS A 108 -1.01 -7.37 -9.51
N LEU A 109 -2.25 -7.28 -10.03
CA LEU A 109 -3.30 -8.25 -9.77
C LEU A 109 -3.36 -9.26 -10.90
N THR A 110 -3.42 -10.55 -10.57
CA THR A 110 -3.62 -11.64 -11.53
C THR A 110 -4.59 -12.65 -10.92
N GLY A 111 -5.85 -12.52 -11.25
CA GLY A 111 -6.90 -13.31 -10.61
C GLY A 111 -6.95 -13.05 -9.10
N GLU A 112 -6.80 -14.11 -8.31
CA GLU A 112 -6.77 -14.04 -6.84
C GLU A 112 -5.37 -13.78 -6.27
N SER A 113 -4.39 -13.47 -7.10
CA SER A 113 -3.02 -13.19 -6.67
C SER A 113 -2.70 -11.70 -6.79
N VAL A 114 -1.98 -11.17 -5.81
CA VAL A 114 -1.35 -9.86 -5.84
C VAL A 114 0.15 -10.02 -5.70
N SER A 115 0.90 -9.43 -6.62
CA SER A 115 2.38 -9.39 -6.58
C SER A 115 2.84 -7.98 -6.28
N PHE A 116 3.81 -7.85 -5.36
CA PHE A 116 4.39 -6.59 -4.93
C PHE A 116 5.82 -6.48 -5.42
N GLU A 117 6.10 -5.46 -6.23
CA GLU A 117 7.44 -5.09 -6.68
C GLU A 117 7.92 -3.88 -5.87
N ASN A 118 8.77 -4.12 -4.88
CA ASN A 118 9.33 -3.06 -4.05
C ASN A 118 10.40 -2.27 -4.81
N ARG A 119 10.28 -0.95 -4.83
CA ARG A 119 11.25 -0.03 -5.46
C ARG A 119 12.18 0.59 -4.44
N THR A 120 11.63 1.00 -3.31
CA THR A 120 12.39 1.60 -2.24
C THR A 120 11.93 1.06 -0.90
N ALA A 121 12.87 0.92 0.02
CA ALA A 121 12.57 0.62 1.41
C ALA A 121 13.37 1.56 2.33
N LYS A 122 12.76 1.91 3.47
CA LYS A 122 13.38 2.66 4.55
C LYS A 122 13.09 1.94 5.86
N PHE A 123 14.05 1.98 6.75
CA PHE A 123 13.92 1.44 8.08
C PHE A 123 14.25 2.50 9.12
N SER A 124 13.47 2.53 10.20
CA SER A 124 13.70 3.38 11.36
C SER A 124 13.68 2.50 12.60
N ALA A 125 14.54 2.80 13.56
CA ALA A 125 14.56 2.08 14.83
C ALA A 125 14.73 3.08 15.98
N GLN A 126 14.06 2.78 17.08
CA GLN A 126 14.22 3.44 18.36
C GLN A 126 14.45 2.37 19.42
N ASP A 127 15.56 2.47 20.13
CA ASP A 127 15.94 1.61 21.23
C ASP A 127 16.12 2.51 22.46
N ARG A 128 15.26 2.34 23.45
CA ARG A 128 15.29 3.15 24.68
C ARG A 128 16.51 2.86 25.53
N CYS A 129 17.05 1.64 25.45
CA CYS A 129 18.22 1.22 26.21
C CYS A 129 19.52 1.58 25.55
N HIS A 130 19.58 1.48 24.21
CA HIS A 130 20.81 1.72 23.46
C HIS A 130 20.58 2.82 22.42
N ARG A 131 20.49 4.07 22.90
CA ARG A 131 20.18 5.24 22.06
C ARG A 131 21.11 5.43 20.86
N GLN A 132 22.33 4.88 20.92
CA GLN A 132 23.27 4.86 19.78
C GLN A 132 22.75 4.03 18.59
N ASN A 133 21.79 3.16 18.82
CA ASN A 133 21.13 2.35 17.76
C ASN A 133 19.98 3.08 17.10
N ASN A 134 19.62 4.28 17.58
CA ASN A 134 18.51 5.03 17.04
C ASN A 134 18.87 5.65 15.69
N PHE A 135 17.98 5.47 14.73
CA PHE A 135 18.09 6.11 13.42
C PHE A 135 16.70 6.23 12.78
N LYS A 136 16.58 7.17 11.84
CA LYS A 136 15.33 7.45 11.13
C LYS A 136 15.55 7.39 9.63
N GLY A 137 14.65 6.68 8.94
CA GLY A 137 14.58 6.68 7.48
C GLY A 137 15.85 6.22 6.78
N ARG A 138 16.66 5.35 7.42
CA ARG A 138 17.85 4.75 6.78
C ARG A 138 17.40 3.94 5.57
N PRO A 139 18.01 4.13 4.39
CA PRO A 139 17.75 3.27 3.25
C PRO A 139 17.98 1.81 3.62
N ASP A 140 17.04 0.96 3.20
CA ASP A 140 17.09 -0.48 3.40
C ASP A 140 16.96 -1.19 2.05
N LYS A 141 17.38 -2.45 1.98
CA LYS A 141 17.19 -3.25 0.78
C LYS A 141 15.69 -3.48 0.59
N PRO A 142 15.12 -3.14 -0.58
CA PRO A 142 13.75 -3.54 -0.88
C PRO A 142 13.59 -5.06 -0.73
N ALA A 143 12.46 -5.50 -0.18
CA ALA A 143 12.14 -6.91 -0.16
C ALA A 143 12.05 -7.45 -1.60
N ASP A 144 12.40 -8.72 -1.79
CA ASP A 144 12.23 -9.40 -3.07
C ASP A 144 10.75 -9.43 -3.46
N LEU A 145 10.46 -9.71 -4.74
CA LEU A 145 9.11 -9.84 -5.25
C LEU A 145 8.29 -10.78 -4.36
N ARG A 146 7.21 -10.27 -3.79
CA ARG A 146 6.32 -11.02 -2.91
C ARG A 146 4.98 -11.20 -3.59
N THR A 147 4.51 -12.43 -3.65
CA THR A 147 3.17 -12.77 -4.16
C THR A 147 2.32 -13.32 -3.04
N LEU A 148 1.11 -12.77 -2.89
CA LEU A 148 0.11 -13.20 -1.91
C LEU A 148 -1.19 -13.53 -2.66
N GLN A 149 -2.04 -14.34 -2.06
CA GLN A 149 -3.44 -14.42 -2.45
C GLN A 149 -4.20 -13.26 -1.81
N TRP A 150 -5.19 -12.72 -2.51
CA TRP A 150 -5.99 -11.62 -2.03
C TRP A 150 -7.46 -11.82 -2.31
N ARG A 151 -8.30 -11.27 -1.46
CA ARG A 151 -9.73 -11.15 -1.70
C ARG A 151 -10.32 -10.00 -0.88
N LEU A 152 -11.38 -9.40 -1.40
CA LEU A 152 -12.24 -8.54 -0.61
C LEU A 152 -13.36 -9.40 -0.02
N ALA A 153 -13.65 -9.21 1.25
CA ALA A 153 -14.69 -9.91 2.00
C ALA A 153 -15.47 -8.94 2.87
N ARG A 154 -16.51 -9.43 3.53
CA ARG A 154 -17.19 -8.67 4.58
C ARG A 154 -17.03 -9.40 5.90
N ASN A 155 -16.67 -8.64 6.94
CA ASN A 155 -16.61 -9.16 8.29
C ASN A 155 -18.03 -9.38 8.87
N ARG A 156 -18.12 -9.89 10.09
CA ARG A 156 -19.41 -10.17 10.78
C ARG A 156 -20.28 -8.91 10.94
N ASN A 157 -19.69 -7.73 10.93
CA ASN A 157 -20.39 -6.44 11.02
C ASN A 157 -20.77 -5.86 9.65
N GLY A 158 -20.55 -6.62 8.56
CA GLY A 158 -20.82 -6.17 7.19
C GLY A 158 -19.79 -5.20 6.60
N GLN A 159 -18.73 -4.88 7.35
CA GLN A 159 -17.67 -3.98 6.89
C GLN A 159 -16.77 -4.67 5.87
N LEU A 160 -16.38 -3.94 4.83
CA LEU A 160 -15.45 -4.44 3.82
C LEU A 160 -14.06 -4.61 4.44
N ILE A 161 -13.47 -5.79 4.23
CA ILE A 161 -12.10 -6.13 4.64
C ILE A 161 -11.31 -6.63 3.44
N LEU A 162 -10.01 -6.38 3.46
CA LEU A 162 -9.04 -6.99 2.55
C LEU A 162 -8.39 -8.16 3.28
N VAL A 163 -8.43 -9.33 2.70
CA VAL A 163 -7.76 -10.53 3.22
C VAL A 163 -6.55 -10.81 2.35
N LEU A 164 -5.38 -10.85 2.97
CA LEU A 164 -4.13 -11.28 2.33
C LEU A 164 -3.69 -12.62 2.92
N LYS A 165 -3.31 -13.55 2.04
CA LYS A 165 -2.88 -14.88 2.44
C LYS A 165 -1.48 -15.18 1.92
N GLY A 166 -0.59 -15.50 2.84
CA GLY A 166 0.79 -15.89 2.54
C GLY A 166 0.90 -17.31 1.99
N SER A 167 2.10 -17.64 1.50
CA SER A 167 2.45 -18.99 1.04
C SER A 167 2.44 -20.05 2.16
N ASP A 168 2.55 -19.61 3.41
CA ASP A 168 2.42 -20.42 4.63
C ASP A 168 0.96 -20.76 4.97
N GLY A 169 0.00 -20.23 4.20
CA GLY A 169 -1.43 -20.41 4.40
C GLY A 169 -2.04 -19.49 5.45
N ARG A 170 -1.25 -18.64 6.11
CA ARG A 170 -1.75 -17.66 7.09
C ARG A 170 -2.54 -16.57 6.37
N GLU A 171 -3.75 -16.30 6.83
CA GLU A 171 -4.60 -15.20 6.40
C GLU A 171 -4.51 -14.05 7.40
N ILE A 172 -4.45 -12.83 6.88
CA ILE A 172 -4.44 -11.59 7.66
C ILE A 172 -5.57 -10.71 7.14
N ASP A 173 -6.44 -10.27 8.02
CA ASP A 173 -7.56 -9.39 7.73
C ASP A 173 -7.15 -7.94 7.95
N TYR A 174 -7.29 -7.13 6.90
CA TYR A 174 -7.04 -5.69 6.95
C TYR A 174 -8.35 -4.95 6.91
N HIS A 175 -8.50 -4.01 7.81
CA HIS A 175 -9.66 -3.13 7.88
C HIS A 175 -9.38 -1.83 7.13
N ARG A 176 -10.40 -1.27 6.50
CA ARG A 176 -10.28 0.01 5.83
C ARG A 176 -10.01 1.10 6.85
N ASP A 177 -8.97 1.87 6.64
CA ASP A 177 -8.68 3.06 7.44
C ASP A 177 -9.46 4.26 6.87
N PRO A 178 -10.48 4.77 7.59
CA PRO A 178 -11.27 5.90 7.11
C PRO A 178 -10.47 7.21 7.11
N SER A 179 -9.39 7.31 7.88
CA SER A 179 -8.53 8.50 7.91
C SER A 179 -7.70 8.63 6.63
N GLY A 180 -7.49 7.53 5.91
CA GLY A 180 -6.65 7.49 4.72
C GLY A 180 -5.17 7.71 5.01
N HIS A 181 -4.77 7.72 6.28
CA HIS A 181 -3.38 7.88 6.70
C HIS A 181 -2.65 6.52 6.65
N ILE A 182 -1.50 6.50 6.03
CA ILE A 182 -0.49 5.43 6.12
C ILE A 182 0.87 6.07 6.27
#